data_5ab5cffcf7bcb7725bf245279c3b65de
#
_entry.id   5ab5cffcf7bcb7725bf245279c3b65de
#
_cell.length_a   1.000
_cell.length_b   1.000
_cell.length_c   1.000
_cell.angle_alpha   90.00
_cell.angle_beta   90.00
_cell.angle_gamma   90.00
#
_symmetry.space_group_name_H-M   'P 1'
#
loop_
_entity.id
_entity.type
_entity.pdbx_description
1 polymer ?
#
loop_
_entity_poly.entity_id
_entity_poly.type
_entity_poly.pdbx_seq_one_letter_code
_entity_poly.pdbx_strand_id
1 'polypeptide(L)'
;MHYFEFGKRDTTLYSGGTTASINTGFDEILEINKVVNNNGTVGNVSRVLIDFDYSYISQSIVDGKIPTTAKYYLNLFDATSEEVEASQSLHVYMVSGSWKQGTGKLDHDPVTSDGVSYQYRDHDAKTPWVTGSVLTEGGAWFTASIDANQEYGISSSYDISFDRKDIRADVTDLVKNHIYSSSVYPNNGFIVKREDSGSYGNNHATASFDFNTGQEGDSSR
;
A
#
# COMPACT_ATOMS: atom_id res chain seq x y z
N MET A 1 15.55 -21.16 5.59
CA MET A 1 14.25 -21.55 5.02
C MET A 1 13.54 -20.25 4.61
N HIS A 2 12.87 -20.24 3.46
CA HIS A 2 12.09 -19.08 3.01
C HIS A 2 10.63 -19.50 2.95
N TYR A 3 9.77 -18.62 3.44
CA TYR A 3 8.32 -18.73 3.31
C TYR A 3 7.83 -17.59 2.45
N PHE A 4 6.82 -17.85 1.65
CA PHE A 4 6.17 -16.84 0.82
C PHE A 4 4.70 -16.79 1.20
N GLU A 5 4.19 -15.58 1.39
CA GLU A 5 2.79 -15.29 1.62
C GLU A 5 2.33 -14.35 0.51
N PHE A 6 1.24 -14.70 -0.16
CA PHE A 6 0.68 -13.87 -1.22
C PHE A 6 -0.32 -12.87 -0.65
N GLY A 7 -0.49 -11.75 -1.33
CA GLY A 7 -1.51 -10.77 -0.98
C GLY A 7 -2.89 -11.41 -0.94
N LYS A 8 -3.62 -11.19 0.14
CA LYS A 8 -5.00 -11.64 0.31
C LYS A 8 -5.98 -10.75 -0.44
N ARG A 9 -5.69 -9.47 -0.47
CA ARG A 9 -6.42 -8.42 -1.18
C ARG A 9 -5.50 -7.23 -1.39
N ASP A 10 -5.75 -6.53 -2.47
CA ASP A 10 -5.02 -5.33 -2.82
C ASP A 10 -5.87 -4.39 -3.67
N THR A 11 -5.42 -3.17 -3.87
CA THR A 11 -6.07 -2.17 -4.70
C THR A 11 -5.19 -0.94 -4.86
N THR A 12 -5.43 -0.16 -5.89
CA THR A 12 -4.88 1.19 -6.04
C THR A 12 -5.91 2.25 -5.67
N LEU A 13 -5.50 3.28 -4.97
CA LEU A 13 -6.30 4.45 -4.62
C LEU A 13 -5.87 5.63 -5.49
N TYR A 14 -6.75 6.14 -6.35
CA TYR A 14 -6.46 7.26 -7.26
C TYR A 14 -7.08 8.56 -6.77
N SER A 15 -6.29 9.63 -6.62
CA SER A 15 -6.74 10.94 -6.11
C SER A 15 -7.35 11.86 -7.17
N GLY A 16 -7.55 11.44 -8.35
CA GLY A 16 -7.95 12.36 -9.43
C GLY A 16 -9.45 12.56 -9.54
N GLY A 17 -9.99 13.74 -9.36
CA GLY A 17 -11.33 14.17 -9.77
C GLY A 17 -12.40 13.07 -9.76
N THR A 18 -12.76 12.57 -10.92
CA THR A 18 -13.74 11.49 -11.08
C THR A 18 -13.23 10.12 -10.62
N THR A 19 -11.90 9.90 -10.62
CA THR A 19 -11.31 8.61 -10.22
C THR A 19 -11.23 8.43 -8.71
N ALA A 20 -11.34 9.50 -7.93
CA ALA A 20 -11.27 9.43 -6.47
C ALA A 20 -12.37 8.57 -5.81
N SER A 21 -13.47 8.34 -6.50
CA SER A 21 -14.57 7.48 -6.05
C SER A 21 -14.55 6.07 -6.68
N ILE A 22 -13.65 5.80 -7.61
CA ILE A 22 -13.56 4.52 -8.30
C ILE A 22 -12.91 3.48 -7.40
N ASN A 23 -13.45 2.28 -7.41
CA ASN A 23 -12.80 1.11 -6.84
C ASN A 23 -11.97 0.39 -7.92
N THR A 24 -10.83 -0.13 -7.55
CA THR A 24 -9.90 -0.84 -8.43
C THR A 24 -9.42 -2.16 -7.81
N GLY A 25 -10.28 -2.77 -6.99
CA GLY A 25 -9.94 -4.00 -6.26
C GLY A 25 -9.74 -5.24 -7.14
N PHE A 26 -10.13 -5.18 -8.41
CA PHE A 26 -9.94 -6.25 -9.40
C PHE A 26 -8.98 -5.87 -10.52
N ASP A 27 -8.25 -4.76 -10.37
CA ASP A 27 -7.15 -4.48 -11.27
C ASP A 27 -6.01 -5.49 -11.08
N GLU A 28 -5.45 -5.92 -12.17
CA GLU A 28 -4.33 -6.89 -12.19
C GLU A 28 -2.98 -6.22 -11.88
N ILE A 29 -2.92 -4.90 -11.93
CA ILE A 29 -1.71 -4.11 -11.74
C ILE A 29 -1.96 -3.06 -10.67
N LEU A 30 -1.02 -2.95 -9.74
CA LEU A 30 -0.99 -1.91 -8.72
C LEU A 30 -0.15 -0.74 -9.22
N GLU A 31 -0.69 0.48 -9.12
CA GLU A 31 -0.02 1.68 -9.61
C GLU A 31 0.36 2.63 -8.45
N ILE A 32 1.61 3.08 -8.43
CA ILE A 32 2.08 4.14 -7.55
C ILE A 32 2.57 5.30 -8.40
N ASN A 33 1.77 6.35 -8.43
CA ASN A 33 2.02 7.54 -9.24
C ASN A 33 2.01 8.80 -8.38
N LYS A 34 2.70 9.83 -8.85
CA LYS A 34 2.64 11.18 -8.31
C LYS A 34 2.89 12.17 -9.44
N VAL A 35 1.87 12.91 -9.78
CA VAL A 35 1.97 13.99 -10.77
C VAL A 35 2.29 15.30 -10.06
N VAL A 36 3.29 16.02 -10.52
CA VAL A 36 3.61 17.36 -10.07
C VAL A 36 3.29 18.34 -11.20
N ASN A 37 2.46 19.31 -10.93
CA ASN A 37 2.08 20.34 -11.90
C ASN A 37 3.24 21.30 -12.18
N ASN A 38 3.18 22.00 -13.30
CA ASN A 38 4.22 22.96 -13.71
C ASN A 38 4.49 24.09 -12.67
N ASN A 39 3.57 24.33 -11.76
CA ASN A 39 3.73 25.29 -10.66
C ASN A 39 4.35 24.66 -9.39
N GLY A 40 4.77 23.41 -9.44
CA GLY A 40 5.37 22.68 -8.32
C GLY A 40 4.37 22.11 -7.31
N THR A 41 3.06 22.26 -7.56
CA THR A 41 2.06 21.65 -6.68
C THR A 41 1.85 20.17 -7.03
N VAL A 42 1.58 19.36 -6.00
CA VAL A 42 1.19 17.97 -6.23
C VAL A 42 -0.19 17.94 -6.88
N GLY A 43 -0.29 17.28 -8.01
CA GLY A 43 -1.55 16.99 -8.69
C GLY A 43 -2.12 15.64 -8.24
N ASN A 44 -2.36 14.77 -9.19
CA ASN A 44 -2.88 13.45 -8.88
C ASN A 44 -1.82 12.54 -8.25
N VAL A 45 -2.24 11.73 -7.29
CA VAL A 45 -1.43 10.68 -6.70
C VAL A 45 -2.19 9.36 -6.74
N SER A 46 -1.46 8.26 -6.86
CA SER A 46 -1.98 6.93 -6.57
C SER A 46 -1.19 6.29 -5.44
N ARG A 47 -1.86 5.45 -4.68
CA ARG A 47 -1.31 4.72 -3.54
C ARG A 47 -1.83 3.30 -3.55
N VAL A 48 -1.00 2.36 -3.15
CA VAL A 48 -1.35 0.95 -3.11
C VAL A 48 -1.74 0.54 -1.69
N LEU A 49 -2.83 -0.19 -1.57
CA LEU A 49 -3.16 -0.97 -0.39
C LEU A 49 -2.92 -2.45 -0.68
N ILE A 50 -2.29 -3.15 0.24
CA ILE A 50 -2.09 -4.59 0.15
C ILE A 50 -2.19 -5.22 1.54
N ASP A 51 -2.91 -6.33 1.65
CA ASP A 51 -3.14 -7.05 2.91
C ASP A 51 -2.74 -8.52 2.79
N PHE A 52 -2.23 -9.06 3.89
CA PHE A 52 -1.75 -10.44 4.00
C PHE A 52 -2.40 -11.15 5.19
N ASP A 53 -2.58 -12.46 5.08
CA ASP A 53 -3.03 -13.26 6.20
C ASP A 53 -1.84 -13.77 7.02
N TYR A 54 -1.66 -13.22 8.22
CA TYR A 54 -0.58 -13.63 9.12
C TYR A 54 -0.92 -14.78 10.05
N SER A 55 -2.11 -15.39 9.93
CA SER A 55 -2.55 -16.46 10.83
C SER A 55 -1.59 -17.66 10.80
N TYR A 56 -1.17 -18.08 9.61
CA TYR A 56 -0.20 -19.15 9.44
C TYR A 56 1.18 -18.79 10.01
N ILE A 57 1.65 -17.57 9.77
CA ILE A 57 2.94 -17.09 10.28
C ILE A 57 2.90 -17.05 11.81
N SER A 58 1.87 -16.47 12.40
CA SER A 58 1.69 -16.40 13.85
C SER A 58 1.69 -17.78 14.49
N GLN A 59 0.93 -18.73 13.92
CA GLN A 59 0.90 -20.10 14.41
C GLN A 59 2.27 -20.80 14.25
N SER A 60 2.96 -20.57 13.15
CA SER A 60 4.28 -21.16 12.90
C SER A 60 5.36 -20.62 13.86
N ILE A 61 5.22 -19.39 14.34
CA ILE A 61 6.10 -18.85 15.39
C ILE A 61 5.80 -19.55 16.72
N VAL A 62 4.52 -19.71 17.08
CA VAL A 62 4.11 -20.45 18.29
C VAL A 62 4.60 -21.88 18.28
N ASP A 63 4.54 -22.53 17.13
CA ASP A 63 5.02 -23.92 16.92
C ASP A 63 6.55 -24.01 16.87
N GLY A 64 7.29 -22.91 16.93
CA GLY A 64 8.75 -22.87 16.84
C GLY A 64 9.31 -23.17 15.43
N LYS A 65 8.45 -23.18 14.40
CA LYS A 65 8.85 -23.40 13.00
C LYS A 65 9.47 -22.14 12.38
N ILE A 66 8.99 -20.98 12.77
CA ILE A 66 9.54 -19.67 12.38
C ILE A 66 10.16 -19.03 13.64
N PRO A 67 11.46 -18.66 13.63
CA PRO A 67 12.08 -18.01 14.76
C PRO A 67 11.55 -16.57 14.94
N THR A 68 11.48 -16.09 16.16
CA THR A 68 11.07 -14.69 16.48
C THR A 68 12.02 -13.65 15.87
N THR A 69 13.23 -14.07 15.49
CA THR A 69 14.23 -13.24 14.80
C THR A 69 14.05 -13.22 13.28
N ALA A 70 13.01 -13.86 12.75
CA ALA A 70 12.75 -13.87 11.32
C ALA A 70 12.62 -12.45 10.75
N LYS A 71 13.05 -12.29 9.51
CA LYS A 71 12.93 -11.07 8.73
C LYS A 71 11.80 -11.22 7.72
N TYR A 72 11.07 -10.13 7.51
CA TYR A 72 9.94 -10.06 6.60
C TYR A 72 10.17 -8.98 5.56
N TYR A 73 9.91 -9.32 4.30
CA TYR A 73 10.13 -8.43 3.17
C TYR A 73 8.85 -8.35 2.32
N LEU A 74 8.43 -7.13 2.04
CA LEU A 74 7.43 -6.88 1.00
C LEU A 74 8.14 -6.89 -0.35
N ASN A 75 7.77 -7.84 -1.22
CA ASN A 75 8.29 -7.91 -2.56
C ASN A 75 7.17 -7.53 -3.55
N LEU A 76 7.42 -6.52 -4.37
CA LEU A 76 6.56 -6.14 -5.49
C LEU A 76 7.43 -6.11 -6.74
N PHE A 77 6.92 -6.67 -7.82
CA PHE A 77 7.66 -6.84 -9.07
C PHE A 77 7.17 -5.83 -10.10
N ASP A 78 8.11 -5.18 -10.75
CA ASP A 78 7.82 -4.22 -11.81
C ASP A 78 7.10 -4.91 -12.98
N ALA A 79 5.93 -4.40 -13.34
CA ALA A 79 5.18 -4.87 -14.50
C ALA A 79 5.55 -4.06 -15.74
N THR A 80 5.46 -2.73 -15.61
CA THR A 80 5.87 -1.79 -16.66
C THR A 80 6.16 -0.46 -16.00
N SER A 81 7.40 0.04 -16.10
CA SER A 81 7.76 1.35 -15.57
C SER A 81 8.22 2.23 -16.71
N GLU A 82 7.53 3.34 -16.90
CA GLU A 82 7.94 4.41 -17.80
C GLU A 82 8.54 5.57 -16.98
N GLU A 83 9.58 6.19 -17.47
CA GLU A 83 10.18 7.40 -16.91
C GLU A 83 10.58 7.29 -15.42
N VAL A 84 11.21 6.18 -15.04
CA VAL A 84 11.77 6.05 -13.69
C VAL A 84 12.97 6.95 -13.54
N GLU A 85 12.89 7.88 -12.60
CA GLU A 85 14.00 8.77 -12.26
C GLU A 85 15.20 8.05 -11.66
N ALA A 86 16.31 8.77 -11.53
CA ALA A 86 17.56 8.23 -11.02
C ALA A 86 17.43 7.56 -9.64
N SER A 87 16.61 8.10 -8.76
CA SER A 87 16.27 7.49 -7.47
C SER A 87 14.99 8.08 -6.89
N GLN A 88 14.15 7.25 -6.31
CA GLN A 88 12.93 7.65 -5.63
C GLN A 88 12.68 6.78 -4.41
N SER A 89 12.14 7.38 -3.35
CA SER A 89 11.77 6.64 -2.14
C SER A 89 10.29 6.31 -2.13
N LEU A 90 9.98 5.04 -1.91
CA LEU A 90 8.65 4.57 -1.56
C LEU A 90 8.59 4.35 -0.05
N HIS A 91 7.47 4.70 0.53
CA HIS A 91 7.21 4.53 1.95
C HIS A 91 6.14 3.48 2.16
N VAL A 92 6.35 2.62 3.13
CA VAL A 92 5.42 1.57 3.55
C VAL A 92 4.99 1.85 4.97
N TYR A 93 3.67 1.93 5.20
CA TYR A 93 3.08 2.12 6.53
C TYR A 93 2.01 1.07 6.80
N MET A 94 1.73 0.82 8.07
CA MET A 94 0.58 0.00 8.48
C MET A 94 -0.72 0.80 8.34
N VAL A 95 -1.72 0.22 7.71
CA VAL A 95 -3.06 0.82 7.55
C VAL A 95 -3.78 0.82 8.88
N SER A 96 -4.30 1.99 9.30
CA SER A 96 -4.94 2.14 10.60
C SER A 96 -6.42 1.78 10.61
N GLY A 97 -7.08 1.73 9.46
CA GLY A 97 -8.50 1.43 9.32
C GLY A 97 -8.77 0.20 8.45
N SER A 98 -9.73 -0.63 8.84
CA SER A 98 -10.16 -1.74 7.99
C SER A 98 -10.80 -1.23 6.69
N TRP A 99 -10.63 -1.96 5.61
CA TRP A 99 -11.14 -1.61 4.29
C TRP A 99 -11.67 -2.84 3.55
N LYS A 100 -12.48 -2.63 2.53
CA LYS A 100 -12.99 -3.69 1.64
C LYS A 100 -12.34 -3.56 0.28
N GLN A 101 -11.93 -4.66 -0.33
CA GLN A 101 -11.31 -4.65 -1.66
C GLN A 101 -12.24 -4.07 -2.72
N GLY A 102 -13.48 -4.56 -2.80
CA GLY A 102 -14.41 -4.24 -3.88
C GLY A 102 -14.17 -5.08 -5.12
N THR A 103 -14.90 -4.76 -6.19
CA THR A 103 -14.91 -5.52 -7.45
C THR A 103 -14.68 -4.67 -8.70
N GLY A 104 -14.27 -3.41 -8.50
CA GLY A 104 -14.06 -2.47 -9.58
C GLY A 104 -12.73 -2.65 -10.30
N LYS A 105 -12.68 -2.10 -11.51
CA LYS A 105 -11.46 -1.94 -12.31
C LYS A 105 -11.39 -0.52 -12.84
N LEU A 106 -10.16 0.00 -12.98
CA LEU A 106 -9.94 1.28 -13.63
C LEU A 106 -10.41 1.21 -15.09
N ASP A 107 -10.95 2.31 -15.58
CA ASP A 107 -11.45 2.42 -16.97
C ASP A 107 -12.52 1.41 -17.37
N HIS A 108 -13.13 0.72 -16.42
CA HIS A 108 -14.24 -0.18 -16.69
C HIS A 108 -15.58 0.56 -16.66
N ASP A 109 -16.44 0.33 -17.65
CA ASP A 109 -17.78 0.91 -17.75
C ASP A 109 -18.86 -0.19 -17.61
N PRO A 110 -19.81 -0.07 -16.70
CA PRO A 110 -20.00 1.05 -15.76
C PRO A 110 -18.97 1.06 -14.61
N VAL A 111 -18.65 2.26 -14.16
CA VAL A 111 -17.76 2.44 -13.02
C VAL A 111 -18.32 1.75 -11.78
N THR A 112 -17.53 0.92 -11.15
CA THR A 112 -17.87 0.26 -9.89
C THR A 112 -17.35 1.06 -8.72
N SER A 113 -18.23 1.36 -7.78
CA SER A 113 -17.92 2.12 -6.57
C SER A 113 -18.25 1.35 -5.28
N ASP A 114 -18.14 0.03 -5.33
CA ASP A 114 -18.18 -0.82 -4.13
C ASP A 114 -16.79 -0.88 -3.48
N GLY A 115 -16.74 -1.18 -2.18
CA GLY A 115 -15.47 -1.34 -1.48
C GLY A 115 -14.68 -0.04 -1.30
N VAL A 116 -13.36 -0.14 -1.34
CA VAL A 116 -12.46 0.97 -1.03
C VAL A 116 -12.24 1.88 -2.24
N SER A 117 -12.12 3.18 -1.95
CA SER A 117 -11.71 4.20 -2.93
C SER A 117 -10.78 5.22 -2.23
N TYR A 118 -10.30 6.21 -2.97
CA TYR A 118 -9.53 7.29 -2.38
C TYR A 118 -10.32 8.05 -1.31
N GLN A 119 -11.64 8.25 -1.54
CA GLN A 119 -12.52 8.98 -0.63
C GLN A 119 -12.98 8.14 0.57
N TYR A 120 -13.24 6.85 0.37
CA TYR A 120 -13.86 6.00 1.38
C TYR A 120 -13.10 4.69 1.56
N ARG A 121 -13.00 4.21 2.80
CA ARG A 121 -12.51 2.85 3.08
C ARG A 121 -13.57 1.77 2.84
N ASP A 122 -14.83 2.18 2.75
CA ASP A 122 -15.98 1.39 2.36
C ASP A 122 -16.96 2.33 1.66
N HIS A 123 -17.01 2.27 0.35
CA HIS A 123 -17.81 3.20 -0.45
C HIS A 123 -19.31 2.91 -0.34
N ASP A 124 -19.71 1.65 -0.19
CA ASP A 124 -21.12 1.27 -0.04
C ASP A 124 -21.70 1.90 1.22
N ALA A 125 -20.99 1.81 2.31
CA ALA A 125 -21.40 2.38 3.60
C ALA A 125 -21.05 3.87 3.74
N LYS A 126 -20.40 4.49 2.74
CA LYS A 126 -19.86 5.86 2.80
C LYS A 126 -18.99 6.10 4.04
N THR A 127 -18.23 5.08 4.44
CA THR A 127 -17.35 5.15 5.60
C THR A 127 -16.05 5.83 5.20
N PRO A 128 -15.76 7.03 5.70
CA PRO A 128 -14.56 7.76 5.30
C PRO A 128 -13.29 7.15 5.90
N TRP A 129 -12.16 7.54 5.36
CA TRP A 129 -10.88 7.35 6.01
C TRP A 129 -10.73 8.31 7.19
N VAL A 130 -10.14 7.83 8.29
CA VAL A 130 -9.92 8.62 9.50
C VAL A 130 -8.52 8.33 10.04
N THR A 131 -7.74 9.39 10.26
CA THR A 131 -6.45 9.34 10.97
C THR A 131 -6.62 10.05 12.31
N GLY A 132 -6.57 9.29 13.40
CA GLY A 132 -6.96 9.82 14.73
C GLY A 132 -8.43 10.25 14.74
N SER A 133 -8.67 11.55 14.88
CA SER A 133 -10.02 12.16 14.85
C SER A 133 -10.29 12.98 13.59
N VAL A 134 -9.38 12.94 12.62
CA VAL A 134 -9.45 13.77 11.42
C VAL A 134 -9.87 12.94 10.23
N LEU A 135 -10.86 13.43 9.48
CA LEU A 135 -11.23 12.89 8.19
C LEU A 135 -10.08 13.07 7.20
N THR A 136 -9.72 12.00 6.51
CA THR A 136 -8.65 12.01 5.52
C THR A 136 -9.13 11.38 4.21
N GLU A 137 -8.36 11.56 3.16
CA GLU A 137 -8.57 10.89 1.87
C GLU A 137 -7.29 10.16 1.47
N GLY A 138 -7.44 9.14 0.61
CA GLY A 138 -6.32 8.37 0.08
C GLY A 138 -5.67 7.43 1.06
N GLY A 139 -6.45 6.90 1.99
CA GLY A 139 -6.00 5.97 3.01
C GLY A 139 -5.79 6.63 4.38
N ALA A 140 -5.68 5.79 5.39
CA ALA A 140 -5.31 6.18 6.75
C ALA A 140 -4.29 5.19 7.29
N TRP A 141 -3.22 5.70 7.89
CA TRP A 141 -2.12 4.89 8.40
C TRP A 141 -1.56 5.45 9.70
N PHE A 142 -0.81 4.63 10.40
CA PHE A 142 -0.13 5.08 11.61
C PHE A 142 1.05 5.97 11.25
N THR A 143 1.02 7.22 11.73
CA THR A 143 2.06 8.24 11.48
C THR A 143 2.98 8.45 12.68
N ALA A 144 2.56 7.98 13.86
CA ALA A 144 3.33 8.03 15.09
C ALA A 144 3.08 6.76 15.91
N SER A 145 4.01 6.43 16.78
CA SER A 145 3.79 5.40 17.79
C SER A 145 2.62 5.81 18.69
N ILE A 146 1.69 4.90 18.86
CA ILE A 146 0.57 5.05 19.81
C ILE A 146 0.78 4.25 21.10
N ASP A 147 1.87 3.50 21.16
CA ASP A 147 2.30 2.78 22.34
C ASP A 147 3.62 3.38 22.86
N ALA A 148 3.62 3.85 24.10
CA ALA A 148 4.81 4.41 24.73
C ALA A 148 5.95 3.39 24.92
N ASN A 149 5.62 2.10 24.89
CA ASN A 149 6.58 0.99 25.03
C ASN A 149 6.82 0.29 23.67
N GLN A 150 6.54 0.95 22.57
CA GLN A 150 6.69 0.34 21.26
C GLN A 150 8.12 -0.08 20.98
N GLU A 151 8.30 -1.38 20.72
CA GLU A 151 9.60 -1.99 20.41
C GLU A 151 9.95 -1.85 18.92
N TYR A 152 8.93 -1.85 18.05
CA TYR A 152 9.12 -1.95 16.59
C TYR A 152 8.76 -0.65 15.89
N GLY A 153 9.46 -0.35 14.77
CA GLY A 153 9.14 0.77 13.90
C GLY A 153 7.73 0.69 13.28
N ILE A 154 7.18 1.83 12.90
CA ILE A 154 5.83 1.94 12.32
C ILE A 154 5.83 2.23 10.82
N SER A 155 7.00 2.38 10.24
CA SER A 155 7.19 2.65 8.81
C SER A 155 8.43 1.97 8.28
N SER A 156 8.44 1.76 6.99
CA SER A 156 9.61 1.34 6.23
C SER A 156 9.73 2.19 4.98
N SER A 157 10.91 2.24 4.40
CA SER A 157 11.14 2.88 3.11
C SER A 157 12.03 2.02 2.23
N TYR A 158 11.91 2.22 0.92
CA TYR A 158 12.72 1.54 -0.08
C TYR A 158 13.01 2.48 -1.23
N ASP A 159 14.28 2.58 -1.61
CA ASP A 159 14.71 3.41 -2.72
C ASP A 159 14.70 2.58 -4.00
N ILE A 160 13.90 3.02 -4.95
CA ILE A 160 13.85 2.50 -6.31
C ILE A 160 14.62 3.41 -7.25
N SER A 161 15.18 2.82 -8.30
CA SER A 161 15.91 3.54 -9.33
C SER A 161 15.71 2.84 -10.67
N PHE A 162 16.19 3.46 -11.73
CA PHE A 162 16.17 2.86 -13.05
C PHE A 162 16.73 1.42 -13.09
N ASP A 163 17.78 1.16 -12.30
CA ASP A 163 18.41 -0.16 -12.21
C ASP A 163 17.74 -1.12 -11.20
N ARG A 164 16.86 -0.61 -10.37
CA ARG A 164 16.18 -1.36 -9.31
C ARG A 164 14.71 -0.99 -9.25
N LYS A 165 13.93 -1.60 -10.10
CA LYS A 165 12.50 -1.38 -10.22
C LYS A 165 11.69 -2.29 -9.30
N ASP A 166 12.18 -3.52 -9.07
CA ASP A 166 11.54 -4.41 -8.10
C ASP A 166 11.72 -3.91 -6.68
N ILE A 167 10.66 -3.91 -5.91
CA ILE A 167 10.67 -3.52 -4.51
C ILE A 167 10.97 -4.75 -3.65
N ARG A 168 11.88 -4.57 -2.69
CA ARG A 168 12.10 -5.50 -1.60
C ARG A 168 12.27 -4.72 -0.30
N ALA A 169 11.19 -4.19 0.21
CA ALA A 169 11.20 -3.40 1.44
C ALA A 169 11.28 -4.30 2.68
N ASP A 170 12.16 -4.00 3.63
CA ASP A 170 12.18 -4.66 4.93
C ASP A 170 11.01 -4.15 5.77
N VAL A 171 9.98 -4.97 5.91
CA VAL A 171 8.77 -4.68 6.69
C VAL A 171 8.73 -5.46 8.01
N THR A 172 9.89 -5.91 8.48
CA THR A 172 10.01 -6.76 9.66
C THR A 172 9.31 -6.16 10.88
N ASP A 173 9.54 -4.89 11.15
CA ASP A 173 8.95 -4.21 12.31
C ASP A 173 7.42 -4.07 12.16
N LEU A 174 6.94 -3.77 10.96
CA LEU A 174 5.52 -3.64 10.69
C LEU A 174 4.78 -4.97 10.89
N VAL A 175 5.35 -6.06 10.36
CA VAL A 175 4.78 -7.41 10.54
C VAL A 175 4.80 -7.81 12.01
N LYS A 176 5.88 -7.52 12.73
CA LYS A 176 5.97 -7.81 14.17
C LYS A 176 4.94 -7.03 14.99
N ASN A 177 4.68 -5.78 14.65
CA ASN A 177 3.59 -5.00 15.25
C ASN A 177 2.23 -5.68 15.05
N HIS A 178 1.92 -6.13 13.84
CA HIS A 178 0.68 -6.85 13.57
C HIS A 178 0.56 -8.18 14.33
N ILE A 179 1.67 -8.90 14.53
CA ILE A 179 1.68 -10.20 15.20
C ILE A 179 1.66 -10.06 16.73
N TYR A 180 2.53 -9.21 17.28
CA TYR A 180 2.76 -9.13 18.73
C TYR A 180 1.96 -8.03 19.43
N SER A 181 1.52 -7.03 18.70
CA SER A 181 0.77 -5.87 19.20
C SER A 181 -0.55 -5.66 18.46
N SER A 182 -1.21 -6.74 18.07
CA SER A 182 -2.41 -6.72 17.21
C SER A 182 -3.60 -5.96 17.79
N SER A 183 -3.69 -5.81 19.11
CA SER A 183 -4.72 -5.00 19.78
C SER A 183 -4.52 -3.49 19.56
N VAL A 184 -3.29 -3.07 19.34
CA VAL A 184 -2.88 -1.69 19.07
C VAL A 184 -2.75 -1.44 17.57
N TYR A 185 -2.14 -2.38 16.86
CA TYR A 185 -1.88 -2.36 15.42
C TYR A 185 -2.57 -3.54 14.74
N PRO A 186 -3.90 -3.46 14.53
CA PRO A 186 -4.64 -4.53 13.86
C PRO A 186 -4.12 -4.72 12.44
N ASN A 187 -4.11 -5.96 11.97
CA ASN A 187 -3.71 -6.24 10.59
C ASN A 187 -4.79 -5.75 9.62
N ASN A 188 -4.59 -4.55 9.10
CA ASN A 188 -5.34 -3.98 7.98
C ASN A 188 -4.46 -3.89 6.71
N GLY A 189 -3.29 -4.52 6.72
CA GLY A 189 -2.33 -4.51 5.65
C GLY A 189 -1.43 -3.27 5.63
N PHE A 190 -0.81 -3.04 4.49
CA PHE A 190 0.10 -1.95 4.24
C PHE A 190 -0.45 -0.97 3.23
N ILE A 191 -0.06 0.29 3.36
CA ILE A 191 -0.13 1.29 2.31
C ILE A 191 1.27 1.58 1.79
N VAL A 192 1.44 1.51 0.47
CA VAL A 192 2.68 1.88 -0.22
C VAL A 192 2.43 3.15 -1.00
N LYS A 193 3.28 4.14 -0.82
CA LYS A 193 3.09 5.46 -1.38
C LYS A 193 4.40 6.19 -1.62
N ARG A 194 4.38 7.20 -2.46
CA ARG A 194 5.46 8.19 -2.58
C ARG A 194 5.30 9.27 -1.49
N GLU A 195 6.36 10.07 -1.29
CA GLU A 195 6.30 11.24 -0.43
C GLU A 195 5.23 12.23 -0.94
N ASP A 196 4.37 12.72 -0.04
CA ASP A 196 3.28 13.65 -0.39
C ASP A 196 3.73 15.10 -0.51
N SER A 197 4.93 15.45 -0.02
CA SER A 197 5.40 16.82 -0.05
C SER A 197 5.66 17.31 -1.48
N GLY A 198 5.17 18.51 -1.78
CA GLY A 198 5.41 19.18 -3.06
C GLY A 198 6.77 19.84 -3.18
N SER A 199 7.61 19.76 -2.15
CA SER A 199 8.87 20.49 -2.05
C SER A 199 10.04 19.90 -2.84
N TYR A 200 9.78 19.11 -3.84
CA TYR A 200 10.85 18.57 -4.66
C TYR A 200 11.16 19.51 -5.79
N GLY A 201 12.35 20.06 -5.73
CA GLY A 201 13.03 20.57 -6.90
C GLY A 201 13.27 19.51 -7.99
N ASN A 202 12.76 18.35 -7.79
CA ASN A 202 12.74 17.28 -8.76
C ASN A 202 11.40 17.27 -9.44
N ASN A 203 11.33 18.03 -10.45
CA ASN A 203 10.19 18.27 -11.31
C ASN A 203 9.86 17.09 -12.24
N HIS A 204 10.41 15.95 -11.97
CA HIS A 204 10.21 14.81 -12.81
C HIS A 204 9.07 14.00 -12.24
N ALA A 205 8.27 14.39 -12.60
CA ALA A 205 6.95 14.55 -12.31
C ALA A 205 6.11 13.29 -12.44
N THR A 206 6.32 12.48 -13.37
CA THR A 206 5.44 11.39 -13.71
C THR A 206 6.22 10.07 -13.76
N ALA A 207 6.56 9.54 -12.59
CA ALA A 207 6.94 8.15 -12.56
C ALA A 207 5.73 7.34 -12.11
N SER A 208 5.24 6.50 -12.96
CA SER A 208 4.27 5.46 -12.66
C SER A 208 5.02 4.17 -12.38
N PHE A 209 4.65 3.50 -11.31
CA PHE A 209 5.16 2.18 -10.96
C PHE A 209 4.00 1.23 -10.92
N ASP A 210 4.00 0.30 -11.85
CA ASP A 210 3.00 -0.73 -11.97
C ASP A 210 3.56 -2.02 -11.43
N PHE A 211 2.92 -2.57 -10.41
CA PHE A 211 3.35 -3.80 -9.75
C PHE A 211 2.36 -4.92 -10.00
N ASN A 212 2.89 -6.06 -10.43
CA ASN A 212 2.09 -7.27 -10.52
C ASN A 212 1.76 -7.75 -9.10
N THR A 213 0.49 -7.87 -8.81
CA THR A 213 -0.01 -8.26 -7.48
C THR A 213 0.17 -9.74 -7.19
N GLY A 214 0.40 -10.55 -8.22
CA GLY A 214 0.37 -12.00 -8.07
C GLY A 214 -1.01 -12.54 -7.70
N GLN A 215 -2.07 -11.74 -7.82
CA GLN A 215 -3.42 -12.24 -7.66
C GLN A 215 -3.70 -13.27 -8.75
N GLU A 216 -3.75 -14.50 -8.35
CA GLU A 216 -4.05 -15.59 -9.24
C GLU A 216 -5.53 -15.62 -9.59
N GLY A 217 -5.83 -15.54 -10.80
CA GLY A 217 -7.16 -15.66 -11.37
C GLY A 217 -7.12 -15.47 -12.87
N ASP A 218 -6.06 -14.85 -13.35
CA ASP A 218 -5.86 -14.69 -14.78
C ASP A 218 -4.74 -15.58 -15.29
N SER A 219 -5.13 -16.72 -15.83
CA SER A 219 -4.24 -17.65 -16.54
C SER A 219 -3.81 -17.15 -17.91
N SER A 220 -4.08 -15.89 -18.23
CA SER A 220 -3.82 -15.30 -19.55
C SER A 220 -2.52 -14.48 -19.61
N ARG A 221 -1.61 -14.64 -18.65
CA ARG A 221 -0.31 -13.96 -18.65
C ARG A 221 0.83 -14.90 -18.88
#